data_988481be0afb809b70cc5646d6cb0e12
#
_entry.id   988481be0afb809b70cc5646d6cb0e12
#
_cell.length_a   1.000
_cell.length_b   1.000
_cell.length_c   1.000
_cell.angle_alpha   90.00
_cell.angle_beta   90.00
_cell.angle_gamma   90.00
#
_symmetry.space_group_name_H-M   'P 1'
#
loop_
_entity.id
_entity.type
_entity.pdbx_description
1 polymer ?
#
loop_
_entity_poly.entity_id
_entity_poly.type
_entity_poly.pdbx_seq_one_letter_code
_entity_poly.pdbx_strand_id
1 'polypeptide(L)'
;MEEKQSFLKQKIDLESPNKNIVPITTSIGGDGKLSVGGCSIEELVKKYDSPLYILDEITLRKSCRAYKKALEKYYPGESLAIYASKANSSISVSYTHLTLPTNREV
;
A
#
# COMPACT_ATOMS: atom_id res chain seq x y z
N MET A 1 9.82 17.23 -0.12
CA MET A 1 10.80 16.20 -0.45
C MET A 1 11.55 15.67 0.76
N GLU A 2 12.00 16.52 1.66
CA GLU A 2 12.64 16.08 2.90
C GLU A 2 11.71 15.28 3.79
N GLU A 3 10.45 15.65 3.87
CA GLU A 3 9.44 14.92 4.65
C GLU A 3 9.24 13.49 4.16
N LYS A 4 9.24 13.25 2.85
CA LYS A 4 9.12 11.90 2.28
C LYS A 4 10.36 11.05 2.57
N GLN A 5 11.54 11.63 2.56
CA GLN A 5 12.78 10.92 2.90
C GLN A 5 12.87 10.61 4.38
N SER A 6 12.45 11.55 5.24
CA SER A 6 12.35 11.33 6.70
C SER A 6 11.39 10.21 7.02
N PHE A 7 10.23 10.20 6.36
CA PHE A 7 9.22 9.15 6.51
C PHE A 7 9.74 7.77 6.10
N LEU A 8 10.46 7.68 4.98
CA LEU A 8 11.07 6.44 4.50
C LEU A 8 12.19 5.91 5.40
N LYS A 9 12.87 6.80 6.13
CA LYS A 9 13.92 6.42 7.08
C LYS A 9 13.39 5.88 8.40
N GLN A 10 12.12 6.11 8.70
CA GLN A 10 11.47 5.64 9.93
C GLN A 10 10.74 4.31 9.76
N LYS A 11 11.07 3.54 8.73
CA LYS A 11 10.49 2.22 8.55
C LYS A 11 10.71 1.34 9.77
N ILE A 12 9.71 0.52 10.08
CA ILE A 12 9.81 -0.51 11.10
C ILE A 12 11.09 -1.28 10.90
N ASP A 13 11.89 -1.37 11.95
CA ASP A 13 13.10 -2.15 11.94
C ASP A 13 12.80 -3.58 11.53
N LEU A 14 13.64 -4.11 10.68
CA LEU A 14 13.45 -5.35 9.97
C LEU A 14 13.45 -6.61 10.85
N GLU A 15 13.60 -6.47 12.16
CA GLU A 15 13.58 -7.59 13.09
C GLU A 15 12.17 -8.07 13.44
N SER A 16 11.15 -7.28 13.17
CA SER A 16 9.78 -7.72 13.42
C SER A 16 9.37 -8.87 12.49
N PRO A 17 8.79 -9.96 13.02
CA PRO A 17 8.26 -11.02 12.18
C PRO A 17 7.15 -10.55 11.24
N ASN A 18 6.54 -9.42 11.52
CA ASN A 18 5.44 -8.85 10.76
C ASN A 18 5.88 -7.88 9.65
N LYS A 19 7.17 -7.67 9.48
CA LYS A 19 7.68 -6.66 8.53
C LYS A 19 7.21 -6.86 7.09
N ASN A 20 6.91 -8.09 6.70
CA ASN A 20 6.52 -8.41 5.32
C ASN A 20 5.00 -8.39 5.11
N ILE A 21 4.22 -8.20 6.17
CA ILE A 21 2.75 -8.20 6.09
C ILE A 21 2.12 -6.86 6.46
N VAL A 22 2.91 -5.92 6.98
CA VAL A 22 2.44 -4.57 7.23
C VAL A 22 2.51 -3.73 5.95
N PRO A 23 1.68 -2.67 5.82
CA PRO A 23 1.81 -1.74 4.71
C PRO A 23 3.22 -1.18 4.59
N ILE A 24 3.67 -0.93 3.37
CA ILE A 24 5.04 -0.44 3.10
C ILE A 24 5.31 0.95 3.68
N THR A 25 4.25 1.70 3.96
CA THR A 25 4.33 3.04 4.57
C THR A 25 4.34 3.00 6.09
N THR A 26 4.30 1.79 6.67
CA THR A 26 4.30 1.62 8.13
C THR A 26 5.62 2.11 8.71
N SER A 27 5.54 2.90 9.77
CA SER A 27 6.70 3.43 10.46
C SER A 27 6.46 3.52 11.97
N ILE A 28 7.54 3.54 12.73
CA ILE A 28 7.51 3.79 14.17
C ILE A 28 8.24 5.10 14.42
N GLY A 29 7.55 6.05 15.03
CA GLY A 29 8.13 7.32 15.38
C GLY A 29 9.09 7.23 16.57
N GLY A 30 9.79 8.34 16.86
CA GLY A 30 10.71 8.41 17.98
C GLY A 30 10.04 8.22 19.35
N ASP A 31 8.73 8.40 19.43
CA ASP A 31 7.90 8.16 20.61
C ASP A 31 7.41 6.70 20.73
N GLY A 32 7.82 5.83 19.82
CA GLY A 32 7.39 4.44 19.77
C GLY A 32 6.00 4.21 19.18
N LYS A 33 5.37 5.25 18.62
CA LYS A 33 4.02 5.16 18.09
C LYS A 33 4.01 4.76 16.62
N LEU A 34 3.04 3.96 16.25
CA LEU A 34 2.88 3.42 14.91
C LEU A 34 2.15 4.40 14.01
N SER A 35 2.65 4.54 12.78
CA SER A 35 2.01 5.32 11.72
C SER A 35 1.90 4.49 10.44
N VAL A 36 0.86 4.71 9.67
CA VAL A 36 0.65 4.11 8.36
C VAL A 36 0.22 5.22 7.40
N GLY A 37 0.86 5.30 6.24
CA GLY A 37 0.55 6.32 5.26
C GLY A 37 0.75 7.76 5.76
N GLY A 38 1.61 7.96 6.74
CA GLY A 38 1.82 9.26 7.38
C GLY A 38 0.79 9.61 8.45
N CYS A 39 -0.17 8.71 8.73
CA CYS A 39 -1.20 8.92 9.73
C CYS A 39 -0.88 8.15 11.00
N SER A 40 -0.96 8.82 12.16
CA SER A 40 -0.83 8.15 13.45
C SER A 40 -2.00 7.21 13.69
N ILE A 41 -1.71 5.96 14.03
CA ILE A 41 -2.74 4.97 14.33
C ILE A 41 -3.56 5.39 15.54
N GLU A 42 -2.94 5.97 16.56
CA GLU A 42 -3.66 6.46 17.73
C GLU A 42 -4.68 7.55 17.37
N GLU A 43 -4.28 8.48 16.52
CA GLU A 43 -5.19 9.55 16.07
C GLU A 43 -6.34 9.01 15.22
N LEU A 44 -6.07 8.04 14.36
CA LEU A 44 -7.11 7.38 13.57
C LEU A 44 -8.13 6.67 14.46
N VAL A 45 -7.67 5.97 15.49
CA VAL A 45 -8.57 5.29 16.45
C VAL A 45 -9.39 6.31 17.24
N LYS A 46 -8.79 7.43 17.63
CA LYS A 46 -9.54 8.49 18.32
C LYS A 46 -10.64 9.09 17.45
N LYS A 47 -10.39 9.20 16.15
CA LYS A 47 -11.33 9.80 15.19
C LYS A 47 -12.42 8.84 14.75
N TYR A 48 -12.09 7.57 14.53
CA TYR A 48 -12.99 6.59 13.91
C TYR A 48 -13.35 5.40 14.80
N ASP A 49 -12.85 5.38 16.02
CA ASP A 49 -12.98 4.26 16.95
C ASP A 49 -12.29 2.96 16.48
N SER A 50 -12.37 1.95 17.32
CA SER A 50 -11.85 0.62 17.03
C SER A 50 -12.97 -0.43 17.25
N PRO A 51 -12.95 -1.57 16.56
CA PRO A 51 -11.92 -1.98 15.58
C PRO A 51 -11.94 -1.16 14.29
N LEU A 52 -10.78 -1.01 13.66
CA LEU A 52 -10.63 -0.17 12.48
C LEU A 52 -9.82 -0.89 11.40
N TYR A 53 -10.38 -0.97 10.19
CA TYR A 53 -9.66 -1.41 9.01
C TYR A 53 -9.02 -0.22 8.31
N ILE A 54 -7.74 -0.37 7.98
CA ILE A 54 -6.97 0.69 7.31
C ILE A 54 -6.45 0.15 5.98
N LEU A 55 -6.78 0.86 4.90
CA LEU A 55 -6.23 0.57 3.57
C LEU A 55 -5.21 1.65 3.23
N ASP A 56 -3.98 1.23 2.95
CA ASP A 56 -2.93 2.14 2.53
C ASP A 56 -2.87 2.20 1.01
N GLU A 57 -3.24 3.34 0.44
CA GLU A 57 -3.30 3.56 -1.00
C GLU A 57 -1.93 3.39 -1.66
N ILE A 58 -0.86 3.87 -1.03
CA ILE A 58 0.50 3.76 -1.58
C ILE A 58 0.91 2.30 -1.73
N THR A 59 0.68 1.49 -0.69
CA THR A 59 0.96 0.05 -0.73
C THR A 59 0.15 -0.63 -1.84
N LEU A 60 -1.13 -0.32 -1.92
CA LEU A 60 -2.03 -0.92 -2.90
C LEU A 60 -1.59 -0.56 -4.33
N ARG A 61 -1.33 0.71 -4.61
CA ARG A 61 -0.87 1.15 -5.92
C ARG A 61 0.47 0.54 -6.30
N LYS A 62 1.39 0.49 -5.35
CA LYS A 62 2.71 -0.09 -5.58
C LYS A 62 2.63 -1.57 -5.89
N SER A 63 1.78 -2.30 -5.21
CA SER A 63 1.54 -3.73 -5.47
C SER A 63 0.98 -3.95 -6.89
N CYS A 64 0.00 -3.18 -7.28
CA CYS A 64 -0.58 -3.25 -8.63
C CYS A 64 0.46 -2.94 -9.71
N ARG A 65 1.27 -1.91 -9.51
CA ARG A 65 2.34 -1.55 -10.44
C ARG A 65 3.42 -2.60 -10.52
N ALA A 66 3.73 -3.27 -9.41
CA ALA A 66 4.72 -4.35 -9.39
C ALA A 66 4.30 -5.51 -10.28
N TYR A 67 3.05 -5.93 -10.22
CA TYR A 67 2.52 -6.96 -11.13
C TYR A 67 2.60 -6.53 -12.59
N LYS A 68 2.19 -5.31 -12.88
CA LYS A 68 2.24 -4.77 -14.23
C LYS A 68 3.67 -4.74 -14.77
N LYS A 69 4.60 -4.20 -14.00
CA LYS A 69 6.01 -4.11 -14.39
C LYS A 69 6.66 -5.48 -14.57
N ALA A 70 6.32 -6.43 -13.71
CA ALA A 70 6.84 -7.79 -13.82
C ALA A 70 6.37 -8.47 -15.11
N LEU A 71 5.10 -8.29 -15.47
CA LEU A 71 4.57 -8.81 -16.73
C LEU A 71 5.26 -8.16 -17.93
N GLU A 72 5.45 -6.85 -17.92
CA GLU A 72 6.15 -6.14 -18.99
C GLU A 72 7.60 -6.62 -19.14
N LYS A 73 8.27 -6.90 -18.05
CA LYS A 73 9.68 -7.25 -18.04
C LYS A 73 9.93 -8.71 -18.42
N TYR A 74 9.11 -9.62 -17.93
CA TYR A 74 9.39 -11.05 -18.01
C TYR A 74 8.50 -11.82 -18.97
N TYR A 75 7.39 -11.24 -19.41
CA TYR A 75 6.48 -11.88 -20.35
C TYR A 75 6.53 -11.17 -21.68
N PRO A 76 6.94 -11.85 -22.78
CA PRO A 76 7.18 -11.20 -24.07
C PRO A 76 5.93 -10.85 -24.86
N GLY A 77 4.76 -11.30 -24.44
CA GLY A 77 3.50 -11.07 -25.13
C GLY A 77 2.65 -10.00 -24.50
N GLU A 78 1.47 -9.81 -25.03
CA GLU A 78 0.47 -8.96 -24.40
C GLU A 78 0.02 -9.58 -23.09
N SER A 79 -0.19 -8.75 -22.07
CA SER A 79 -0.55 -9.21 -20.74
C SER A 79 -1.47 -8.22 -20.05
N LEU A 80 -2.28 -8.73 -19.13
CA LEU A 80 -3.18 -7.93 -18.32
C LEU A 80 -3.31 -8.57 -16.94
N ALA A 81 -3.01 -7.80 -15.90
CA ALA A 81 -3.28 -8.24 -14.54
C ALA A 81 -4.75 -7.96 -14.20
N ILE A 82 -5.45 -8.98 -13.74
CA ILE A 82 -6.86 -8.90 -13.39
C ILE A 82 -7.02 -9.14 -11.89
N TYR A 83 -7.77 -8.27 -11.24
CA TYR A 83 -8.06 -8.40 -9.83
C TYR A 83 -9.39 -9.11 -9.60
N ALA A 84 -9.36 -10.17 -8.79
CA ALA A 84 -10.57 -10.86 -8.35
C ALA A 84 -11.21 -10.09 -7.19
N SER A 85 -12.18 -9.24 -7.48
CA SER A 85 -12.78 -8.31 -6.54
C SER A 85 -13.47 -8.97 -5.34
N LYS A 86 -13.79 -10.26 -5.43
CA LYS A 86 -14.36 -10.99 -4.28
C LYS A 86 -13.42 -11.09 -3.08
N ALA A 87 -12.10 -10.89 -3.28
CA ALA A 87 -11.14 -10.88 -2.18
C ALA A 87 -11.30 -9.63 -1.32
N ASN A 88 -11.51 -8.49 -1.94
CA ASN A 88 -11.85 -7.24 -1.28
C ASN A 88 -12.54 -6.34 -2.33
N SER A 89 -13.84 -6.16 -2.19
CA SER A 89 -14.65 -5.42 -3.14
C SER A 89 -14.87 -3.95 -2.75
N SER A 90 -14.06 -3.43 -1.83
CA SER A 90 -14.17 -2.03 -1.44
C SER A 90 -13.97 -1.10 -2.65
N ILE A 91 -14.67 0.02 -2.66
CA ILE A 91 -14.59 1.00 -3.74
C ILE A 91 -13.15 1.49 -3.91
N SER A 92 -12.44 1.72 -2.82
CA SER A 92 -11.05 2.18 -2.84
C SER A 92 -10.13 1.22 -3.59
N VAL A 93 -10.24 -0.08 -3.33
CA VAL A 93 -9.42 -1.11 -3.99
C VAL A 93 -9.78 -1.22 -5.46
N SER A 94 -11.06 -1.33 -5.77
CA SER A 94 -11.53 -1.44 -7.16
C SER A 94 -11.16 -0.21 -7.98
N TYR A 95 -11.33 0.98 -7.43
CA TYR A 95 -10.96 2.22 -8.10
C TYR A 95 -9.46 2.29 -8.38
N THR A 96 -8.62 1.93 -7.43
CA THR A 96 -7.16 1.94 -7.60
C THR A 96 -6.76 1.01 -8.74
N HIS A 97 -7.30 -0.20 -8.76
CA HIS A 97 -7.02 -1.17 -9.82
C HIS A 97 -7.41 -0.65 -11.21
N LEU A 98 -8.59 -0.05 -11.32
CA LEU A 98 -9.11 0.46 -12.60
C LEU A 98 -8.38 1.71 -13.10
N THR A 99 -7.85 2.53 -12.21
CA THR A 99 -7.21 3.79 -12.57
C THR A 99 -5.72 3.70 -12.85
N LEU A 100 -5.09 2.56 -12.59
CA LEU A 100 -3.68 2.39 -12.91
C LEU A 100 -3.49 2.34 -14.42
N PRO A 101 -2.45 3.04 -14.96
CA PRO A 101 -2.15 2.96 -16.37
C PRO A 101 -1.85 1.51 -16.77
N THR A 102 -2.44 1.08 -17.88
CA THR A 102 -2.17 -0.23 -18.46
C THR A 102 -1.49 -0.03 -19.81
N ASN A 103 -0.78 -1.07 -20.29
CA ASN A 103 -0.19 -1.06 -21.63
C ASN A 103 -1.24 -1.15 -22.73
N ARG A 104 -2.45 -1.47 -22.36
CA ARG A 104 -3.61 -1.46 -23.24
C ARG A 104 -4.51 -0.32 -22.86
N GLU A 105 -4.78 0.52 -23.80
CA GLU A 105 -5.95 1.37 -23.74
C GLU A 105 -7.16 0.51 -24.04
N VAL A 106 -8.02 0.43 -23.07
CA VAL A 106 -9.30 -0.27 -23.24
C VAL A 106 -10.38 0.74 -23.43
#